data_051a6b45fc40576ce860c53bfacf9648
#
_entry.id   051a6b45fc40576ce860c53bfacf9648
#
_cell.length_a   1.000
_cell.length_b   1.000
_cell.length_c   1.000
_cell.angle_alpha   90.00
_cell.angle_beta   90.00
_cell.angle_gamma   90.00
#
_symmetry.space_group_name_H-M   'P 1'
#
loop_
_entity.id
_entity.type
_entity.pdbx_description
1 polymer ?
#
loop_
_entity_poly.entity_id
_entity_poly.type
_entity_poly.pdbx_seq_one_letter_code
_entity_poly.pdbx_strand_id
1 'polypeptide(L)'
;MDRLSENKIILIIRRTRLDDLIARFNTEDQARFYVEHLGADFADYQLEDHTYKSAVQSAERILSRIGRLHLVDRAYVPNFIFGERDIVVALGQDGLVANVLKYLQDQLLIGVNPDPQRWEGVLLPFTVPELDTILPQVFSAKRPIRDVTIAQVALNTGEILYGVNDLFIGPRSHTSARYTIQFGDRCENHSSSGIIVSTGLGSTGWFRSIIAGAMGIASSLSGRQRKISQERSFNWDANYLYFSVREPWPSKTSAAEITFGKITANTPLKLVSLMPENGVIFSDGIEPDYLQFNSGTLATITVAGKK
;
A
#
# COMPACT_ATOMS: atom_id res chain seq x y z
N MET A 1 37.86 -0.07 7.84
CA MET A 1 37.11 0.66 8.88
C MET A 1 36.26 -0.34 9.61
N ASP A 2 36.40 -0.42 10.92
CA ASP A 2 35.58 -1.30 11.73
C ASP A 2 34.13 -0.77 11.73
N ARG A 3 33.18 -1.66 11.53
CA ARG A 3 31.75 -1.34 11.56
C ARG A 3 31.33 -1.05 12.99
N LEU A 4 30.33 -0.17 13.14
CA LEU A 4 29.77 0.14 14.45
C LEU A 4 28.94 -1.01 15.04
N SER A 5 28.39 -1.88 14.18
CA SER A 5 27.52 -3.00 14.56
C SER A 5 27.61 -4.15 13.58
N GLU A 6 27.39 -5.37 14.06
CA GLU A 6 27.22 -6.58 13.23
C GLU A 6 25.76 -6.80 12.80
N ASN A 7 24.85 -5.89 13.15
CA ASN A 7 23.46 -5.98 12.72
C ASN A 7 23.37 -5.86 11.19
N LYS A 8 22.50 -6.67 10.63
CA LYS A 8 22.20 -6.65 9.19
C LYS A 8 21.21 -5.53 8.88
N ILE A 9 21.55 -4.71 7.92
CA ILE A 9 20.74 -3.60 7.42
C ILE A 9 20.35 -3.92 5.98
N ILE A 10 19.06 -3.95 5.70
CA ILE A 10 18.51 -4.16 4.37
C ILE A 10 18.09 -2.82 3.79
N LEU A 11 18.78 -2.32 2.78
CA LEU A 11 18.39 -1.12 2.05
C LEU A 11 17.52 -1.52 0.85
N ILE A 12 16.25 -1.16 0.92
CA ILE A 12 15.30 -1.36 -0.19
C ILE A 12 15.32 -0.14 -1.09
N ILE A 13 15.57 -0.37 -2.38
CA ILE A 13 15.57 0.65 -3.43
C ILE A 13 14.52 0.35 -4.49
N ARG A 14 14.22 1.32 -5.34
CA ARG A 14 13.31 1.20 -6.47
C ARG A 14 13.98 1.66 -7.78
N ARG A 15 13.39 1.30 -8.89
CA ARG A 15 13.72 1.93 -10.17
C ARG A 15 13.17 3.36 -10.22
N THR A 16 13.83 4.22 -10.96
CA THR A 16 13.33 5.55 -11.28
C THR A 16 12.36 5.49 -12.47
N ARG A 17 11.62 6.56 -12.70
CA ARG A 17 10.79 6.67 -13.92
C ARG A 17 11.63 6.55 -15.19
N LEU A 18 12.85 7.08 -15.16
CA LEU A 18 13.78 6.99 -16.29
C LEU A 18 14.26 5.55 -16.50
N ASP A 19 14.61 4.82 -15.44
CA ASP A 19 14.97 3.40 -15.52
C ASP A 19 13.86 2.56 -16.17
N ASP A 20 12.59 2.81 -15.80
CA ASP A 20 11.44 2.10 -16.37
C ASP A 20 11.23 2.44 -17.86
N LEU A 21 11.45 3.71 -18.26
CA LEU A 21 11.38 4.12 -19.66
C LEU A 21 12.53 3.49 -20.48
N ILE A 22 13.75 3.48 -19.96
CA ILE A 22 14.89 2.83 -20.62
C ILE A 22 14.65 1.32 -20.75
N ALA A 23 14.11 0.67 -19.70
CA ALA A 23 13.76 -0.75 -19.79
C ALA A 23 12.70 -1.03 -20.86
N ARG A 24 11.77 -0.08 -21.11
CA ARG A 24 10.72 -0.19 -22.12
C ARG A 24 11.20 0.12 -23.53
N PHE A 25 12.05 1.12 -23.69
CA PHE A 25 12.48 1.66 -24.98
C PHE A 25 13.93 1.33 -25.34
N ASN A 26 14.64 0.58 -24.52
CA ASN A 26 16.01 0.09 -24.64
C ASN A 26 17.11 1.16 -24.49
N THR A 27 16.88 2.43 -24.84
CA THR A 27 17.89 3.49 -24.71
C THR A 27 17.31 4.78 -24.13
N GLU A 28 18.17 5.60 -23.54
CA GLU A 28 17.78 6.91 -23.02
C GLU A 28 17.29 7.86 -24.14
N ASP A 29 17.93 7.83 -25.32
CA ASP A 29 17.53 8.67 -26.46
C ASP A 29 16.15 8.31 -26.99
N GLN A 30 15.81 7.02 -27.03
CA GLN A 30 14.45 6.58 -27.39
C GLN A 30 13.42 6.95 -26.34
N ALA A 31 13.77 6.83 -25.05
CA ALA A 31 12.93 7.28 -23.95
C ALA A 31 12.68 8.80 -24.02
N ARG A 32 13.73 9.59 -24.28
CA ARG A 32 13.66 11.03 -24.46
C ARG A 32 12.72 11.39 -25.61
N PHE A 33 12.95 10.82 -26.79
CA PHE A 33 12.09 11.06 -27.96
C PHE A 33 10.64 10.79 -27.66
N TYR A 34 10.32 9.69 -26.97
CA TYR A 34 8.95 9.34 -26.58
C TYR A 34 8.32 10.37 -25.65
N VAL A 35 9.04 10.78 -24.61
CA VAL A 35 8.55 11.76 -23.61
C VAL A 35 8.32 13.14 -24.24
N GLU A 36 9.29 13.63 -25.01
CA GLU A 36 9.23 14.94 -25.66
C GLU A 36 8.16 14.97 -26.76
N HIS A 37 7.98 13.87 -27.50
CA HIS A 37 6.92 13.74 -28.52
C HIS A 37 5.52 13.83 -27.90
N LEU A 38 5.35 13.41 -26.66
CA LEU A 38 4.10 13.56 -25.90
C LEU A 38 3.97 14.92 -25.20
N GLY A 39 4.91 15.84 -25.40
CA GLY A 39 4.89 17.18 -24.83
C GLY A 39 5.29 17.25 -23.35
N ALA A 40 5.91 16.21 -22.80
CA ALA A 40 6.41 16.22 -21.43
C ALA A 40 7.89 16.62 -21.37
N ASP A 41 8.31 17.18 -20.23
CA ASP A 41 9.71 17.59 -20.02
C ASP A 41 10.57 16.40 -19.60
N PHE A 42 11.52 16.03 -20.46
CA PHE A 42 12.46 14.94 -20.19
C PHE A 42 13.49 15.30 -19.10
N ALA A 43 13.80 16.59 -18.92
CA ALA A 43 14.76 17.04 -17.90
C ALA A 43 14.28 16.71 -16.49
N ASP A 44 12.95 16.70 -16.24
CA ASP A 44 12.39 16.29 -14.96
C ASP A 44 12.66 14.81 -14.63
N TYR A 45 12.65 13.94 -15.63
CA TYR A 45 12.99 12.51 -15.48
C TYR A 45 14.47 12.32 -15.15
N GLN A 46 15.35 13.07 -15.83
CA GLN A 46 16.80 13.05 -15.56
C GLN A 46 17.12 13.59 -14.18
N LEU A 47 16.47 14.68 -13.76
CA LEU A 47 16.66 15.26 -12.43
C LEU A 47 16.25 14.29 -11.32
N GLU A 48 15.07 13.65 -11.44
CA GLU A 48 14.63 12.63 -10.48
C GLU A 48 15.64 11.47 -10.41
N ASP A 49 16.07 10.97 -11.56
CA ASP A 49 17.00 9.84 -11.65
C ASP A 49 18.34 10.17 -10.98
N HIS A 50 18.92 11.31 -11.31
CA HIS A 50 20.18 11.75 -10.74
C HIS A 50 20.09 11.96 -9.22
N THR A 51 19.04 12.65 -8.76
CA THR A 51 18.82 12.91 -7.34
C THR A 51 18.64 11.59 -6.57
N TYR A 52 17.84 10.68 -7.10
CA TYR A 52 17.60 9.39 -6.46
C TYR A 52 18.86 8.52 -6.39
N LYS A 53 19.58 8.38 -7.50
CA LYS A 53 20.83 7.58 -7.55
C LYS A 53 21.91 8.15 -6.62
N SER A 54 22.02 9.49 -6.53
CA SER A 54 22.90 10.14 -5.56
C SER A 54 22.50 9.87 -4.12
N ALA A 55 21.20 9.85 -3.83
CA ALA A 55 20.66 9.48 -2.51
C ALA A 55 20.99 8.03 -2.16
N VAL A 56 20.82 7.09 -3.11
CA VAL A 56 21.17 5.67 -2.94
C VAL A 56 22.65 5.52 -2.59
N GLN A 57 23.56 6.12 -3.37
CA GLN A 57 25.00 6.03 -3.13
C GLN A 57 25.39 6.62 -1.76
N SER A 58 24.75 7.71 -1.35
CA SER A 58 25.00 8.34 -0.05
C SER A 58 24.48 7.44 1.09
N ALA A 59 23.29 6.87 0.96
CA ALA A 59 22.74 5.92 1.92
C ALA A 59 23.62 4.67 2.04
N GLU A 60 24.08 4.07 0.94
CA GLU A 60 24.99 2.92 0.95
C GLU A 60 26.28 3.23 1.71
N ARG A 61 26.87 4.41 1.49
CA ARG A 61 28.10 4.83 2.17
C ARG A 61 27.90 4.95 3.67
N ILE A 62 26.80 5.55 4.10
CA ILE A 62 26.47 5.70 5.52
C ILE A 62 26.20 4.33 6.15
N LEU A 63 25.30 3.54 5.57
CA LEU A 63 24.84 2.26 6.11
C LEU A 63 25.96 1.24 6.19
N SER A 64 26.88 1.19 5.21
CA SER A 64 28.03 0.28 5.20
C SER A 64 29.02 0.53 6.36
N ARG A 65 29.09 1.76 6.87
CA ARG A 65 29.90 2.08 8.05
C ARG A 65 29.22 1.64 9.36
N ILE A 66 27.89 1.62 9.35
CA ILE A 66 27.10 1.35 10.55
C ILE A 66 26.91 -0.16 10.77
N GLY A 67 26.59 -0.92 9.72
CA GLY A 67 26.29 -2.33 9.86
C GLY A 67 26.59 -3.15 8.60
N ARG A 68 26.11 -4.37 8.58
CA ARG A 68 26.24 -5.29 7.44
C ARG A 68 25.17 -4.97 6.41
N LEU A 69 25.50 -4.11 5.45
CA LEU A 69 24.58 -3.67 4.42
C LEU A 69 24.25 -4.78 3.41
N HIS A 70 22.97 -4.89 3.08
CA HIS A 70 22.46 -5.69 1.98
C HIS A 70 21.50 -4.83 1.16
N LEU A 71 21.75 -4.69 -0.16
CA LEU A 71 20.93 -3.91 -1.07
C LEU A 71 19.91 -4.83 -1.75
N VAL A 72 18.64 -4.44 -1.76
CA VAL A 72 17.55 -5.20 -2.39
C VAL A 72 16.69 -4.28 -3.24
N ASP A 73 16.55 -4.61 -4.51
CA ASP A 73 15.56 -3.93 -5.37
C ASP A 73 14.14 -4.33 -4.96
N ARG A 74 13.20 -3.38 -5.02
CA ARG A 74 11.79 -3.56 -4.72
C ARG A 74 11.18 -4.80 -5.39
N ALA A 75 11.59 -5.09 -6.63
CA ALA A 75 11.07 -6.21 -7.39
C ALA A 75 11.33 -7.57 -6.73
N TYR A 76 12.36 -7.67 -5.89
CA TYR A 76 12.72 -8.90 -5.19
C TYR A 76 12.16 -9.01 -3.78
N VAL A 77 11.57 -7.94 -3.23
CA VAL A 77 11.01 -7.92 -1.86
C VAL A 77 9.98 -9.04 -1.61
N PRO A 78 9.07 -9.38 -2.54
CA PRO A 78 8.10 -10.47 -2.33
C PRO A 78 8.73 -11.84 -2.07
N ASN A 79 9.94 -12.07 -2.58
CA ASN A 79 10.66 -13.34 -2.47
C ASN A 79 11.86 -13.27 -1.51
N PHE A 80 12.06 -12.11 -0.86
CA PHE A 80 13.18 -11.91 0.05
C PHE A 80 12.84 -12.40 1.45
N ILE A 81 13.73 -13.17 2.04
CA ILE A 81 13.58 -13.68 3.41
C ILE A 81 14.30 -12.71 4.37
N PHE A 82 13.49 -11.96 5.11
CA PHE A 82 13.99 -11.09 6.17
C PHE A 82 14.31 -11.89 7.42
N GLY A 83 15.49 -11.68 7.99
CA GLY A 83 15.86 -12.24 9.30
C GLY A 83 15.14 -11.51 10.44
N GLU A 84 14.93 -12.18 11.57
CA GLU A 84 14.20 -11.64 12.72
C GLU A 84 14.79 -10.32 13.27
N ARG A 85 16.10 -10.13 13.15
CA ARG A 85 16.83 -8.97 13.66
C ARG A 85 17.26 -8.00 12.56
N ASP A 86 16.83 -8.21 11.33
CA ASP A 86 17.15 -7.30 10.24
C ASP A 86 16.48 -5.94 10.48
N ILE A 87 17.23 -4.87 10.24
CA ILE A 87 16.66 -3.53 10.17
C ILE A 87 16.50 -3.18 8.70
N VAL A 88 15.28 -2.80 8.34
CA VAL A 88 14.92 -2.48 6.96
C VAL A 88 14.86 -0.99 6.77
N VAL A 89 15.53 -0.49 5.74
CA VAL A 89 15.51 0.92 5.34
C VAL A 89 14.88 0.99 3.96
N ALA A 90 13.74 1.64 3.83
CA ALA A 90 13.09 1.90 2.54
C ALA A 90 13.45 3.31 2.06
N LEU A 91 14.25 3.41 0.99
CA LEU A 91 14.64 4.67 0.37
C LEU A 91 13.77 4.94 -0.85
N GLY A 92 12.77 5.81 -0.70
CA GLY A 92 11.88 6.08 -1.83
C GLY A 92 10.63 6.85 -1.48
N GLN A 93 9.53 6.46 -2.09
CA GLN A 93 8.21 7.06 -1.90
C GLN A 93 7.40 6.31 -0.83
N ASP A 94 6.34 6.94 -0.32
CA ASP A 94 5.41 6.33 0.64
C ASP A 94 4.90 4.95 0.19
N GLY A 95 4.62 4.80 -1.10
CA GLY A 95 4.21 3.53 -1.69
C GLY A 95 5.27 2.41 -1.59
N LEU A 96 6.56 2.75 -1.54
CA LEU A 96 7.62 1.76 -1.29
C LEU A 96 7.56 1.27 0.16
N VAL A 97 7.40 2.19 1.11
CA VAL A 97 7.28 1.84 2.55
C VAL A 97 6.08 0.93 2.78
N ALA A 98 4.91 1.30 2.27
CA ALA A 98 3.69 0.49 2.37
C ALA A 98 3.88 -0.90 1.74
N ASN A 99 4.52 -0.96 0.55
CA ASN A 99 4.78 -2.23 -0.12
C ASN A 99 5.72 -3.13 0.68
N VAL A 100 6.79 -2.58 1.28
CA VAL A 100 7.75 -3.35 2.07
C VAL A 100 7.11 -3.88 3.35
N LEU A 101 6.30 -3.06 4.06
CA LEU A 101 5.60 -3.46 5.29
C LEU A 101 4.78 -4.75 5.13
N LYS A 102 4.22 -5.01 3.96
CA LYS A 102 3.43 -6.24 3.69
C LYS A 102 4.22 -7.52 3.96
N TYR A 103 5.52 -7.49 3.71
CA TYR A 103 6.41 -8.66 3.74
C TYR A 103 7.19 -8.79 5.06
N LEU A 104 7.12 -7.77 5.92
CA LEU A 104 7.74 -7.82 7.24
C LEU A 104 6.84 -8.55 8.25
N GLN A 105 7.47 -9.11 9.29
CA GLN A 105 6.81 -9.68 10.47
C GLN A 105 6.99 -8.70 11.64
N ASP A 106 8.11 -8.80 12.33
CA ASP A 106 8.47 -7.96 13.48
C ASP A 106 9.68 -7.05 13.21
N GLN A 107 10.19 -7.04 11.97
CA GLN A 107 11.34 -6.22 11.61
C GLN A 107 10.98 -4.73 11.63
N LEU A 108 11.90 -3.91 12.16
CA LEU A 108 11.75 -2.46 12.15
C LEU A 108 11.99 -1.91 10.74
N LEU A 109 11.08 -1.04 10.29
CA LEU A 109 11.19 -0.35 9.02
C LEU A 109 11.43 1.15 9.24
N ILE A 110 12.42 1.68 8.54
CA ILE A 110 12.78 3.10 8.52
C ILE A 110 12.50 3.65 7.12
N GLY A 111 11.53 4.54 7.00
CA GLY A 111 11.25 5.26 5.76
C GLY A 111 12.18 6.45 5.59
N VAL A 112 12.87 6.54 4.46
CA VAL A 112 13.83 7.62 4.15
C VAL A 112 13.44 8.32 2.86
N ASN A 113 13.32 9.65 2.93
CA ASN A 113 13.00 10.50 1.79
C ASN A 113 14.28 10.85 1.00
N PRO A 114 14.41 10.38 -0.24
CA PRO A 114 15.56 10.68 -1.09
C PRO A 114 15.53 12.10 -1.67
N ASP A 115 14.35 12.72 -1.76
CA ASP A 115 14.14 14.03 -2.36
C ASP A 115 12.98 14.78 -1.65
N PRO A 116 13.26 15.44 -0.52
CA PRO A 116 12.26 16.18 0.25
C PRO A 116 11.65 17.38 -0.49
N GLN A 117 12.29 17.84 -1.58
CA GLN A 117 11.73 18.93 -2.38
C GLN A 117 10.61 18.43 -3.31
N ARG A 118 10.67 17.16 -3.71
CA ARG A 118 9.70 16.53 -4.60
C ARG A 118 8.59 15.80 -3.86
N TRP A 119 8.87 15.19 -2.70
CA TRP A 119 7.95 14.32 -1.98
C TRP A 119 7.71 14.81 -0.55
N GLU A 120 6.44 14.94 -0.15
CA GLU A 120 6.07 15.23 1.25
C GLU A 120 6.56 14.12 2.19
N GLY A 121 6.37 12.86 1.79
CA GLY A 121 6.89 11.71 2.49
C GLY A 121 6.25 11.48 3.87
N VAL A 122 4.94 11.22 3.91
CA VAL A 122 4.21 10.94 5.17
C VAL A 122 4.79 9.74 5.91
N LEU A 123 5.26 8.71 5.17
CA LEU A 123 5.92 7.52 5.70
C LEU A 123 7.46 7.60 5.63
N LEU A 124 8.00 8.74 5.25
CA LEU A 124 9.42 8.98 5.05
C LEU A 124 9.90 10.13 5.95
N PRO A 125 9.82 9.97 7.28
CA PRO A 125 10.09 11.08 8.22
C PRO A 125 11.56 11.48 8.28
N PHE A 126 12.45 10.74 7.60
CA PHE A 126 13.88 10.93 7.66
C PHE A 126 14.48 11.19 6.28
N THR A 127 15.58 11.91 6.26
CA THR A 127 16.44 12.14 5.08
C THR A 127 17.69 11.27 5.16
N VAL A 128 18.40 11.13 4.03
CA VAL A 128 19.61 10.28 3.97
C VAL A 128 20.68 10.69 4.98
N PRO A 129 21.03 11.98 5.20
CA PRO A 129 22.02 12.37 6.19
C PRO A 129 21.67 12.01 7.63
N GLU A 130 20.38 11.94 7.96
CA GLU A 130 19.92 11.60 9.31
C GLU A 130 20.14 10.12 9.69
N LEU A 131 20.37 9.25 8.71
CA LEU A 131 20.63 7.82 8.95
C LEU A 131 21.80 7.58 9.91
N ASP A 132 22.84 8.43 9.86
CA ASP A 132 24.01 8.34 10.73
C ASP A 132 23.64 8.52 12.23
N THR A 133 22.62 9.32 12.52
CA THR A 133 22.13 9.59 13.88
C THR A 133 21.04 8.62 14.32
N ILE A 134 20.16 8.23 13.40
CA ILE A 134 18.94 7.45 13.69
C ILE A 134 19.28 5.98 13.96
N LEU A 135 20.10 5.36 13.14
CA LEU A 135 20.36 3.91 13.25
C LEU A 135 21.00 3.51 14.59
N PRO A 136 22.00 4.23 15.15
CA PRO A 136 22.49 3.93 16.49
C PRO A 136 21.41 4.01 17.58
N GLN A 137 20.44 4.93 17.43
CA GLN A 137 19.33 5.05 18.36
C GLN A 137 18.33 3.90 18.21
N VAL A 138 18.09 3.43 16.98
CA VAL A 138 17.24 2.24 16.69
C VAL A 138 17.90 1.00 17.29
N PHE A 139 19.20 0.76 17.06
CA PHE A 139 19.92 -0.37 17.64
C PHE A 139 19.90 -0.41 19.17
N SER A 140 19.89 0.76 19.80
CA SER A 140 19.81 0.87 21.26
C SER A 140 18.39 0.96 21.82
N ALA A 141 17.38 0.74 20.98
CA ALA A 141 15.96 0.81 21.34
C ALA A 141 15.54 2.15 22.00
N LYS A 142 16.21 3.25 21.64
CA LYS A 142 15.94 4.60 22.18
C LYS A 142 14.96 5.41 21.36
N ARG A 143 14.47 4.87 20.25
CA ARG A 143 13.50 5.53 19.38
C ARG A 143 12.08 4.98 19.61
N PRO A 144 11.06 5.86 19.63
CA PRO A 144 9.69 5.39 19.62
C PRO A 144 9.38 4.70 18.30
N ILE A 145 8.65 3.59 18.38
CA ILE A 145 8.14 2.81 17.25
C ILE A 145 6.65 3.13 17.11
N ARG A 146 6.16 3.17 15.89
CA ARG A 146 4.74 3.27 15.59
C ARG A 146 4.27 1.96 14.95
N ASP A 147 3.32 1.32 15.57
CA ASP A 147 2.66 0.16 14.99
C ASP A 147 1.71 0.57 13.88
N VAL A 148 1.60 -0.27 12.86
CA VAL A 148 0.69 -0.09 11.74
C VAL A 148 -0.20 -1.30 11.61
N THR A 149 -1.52 -1.09 11.70
CA THR A 149 -2.51 -2.15 11.48
C THR A 149 -2.53 -2.54 10.02
N ILE A 150 -2.44 -3.83 9.76
CA ILE A 150 -2.43 -4.45 8.44
C ILE A 150 -3.75 -5.17 8.21
N ALA A 151 -4.35 -5.00 7.04
CA ALA A 151 -5.49 -5.79 6.60
C ALA A 151 -5.00 -7.15 6.10
N GLN A 152 -5.75 -8.21 6.39
CA GLN A 152 -5.50 -9.55 5.88
C GLN A 152 -6.73 -10.06 5.15
N VAL A 153 -6.55 -10.63 3.98
CA VAL A 153 -7.53 -11.48 3.34
C VAL A 153 -6.99 -12.89 3.24
N ALA A 154 -7.78 -13.86 3.67
CA ALA A 154 -7.49 -15.29 3.52
C ALA A 154 -8.56 -15.94 2.65
N LEU A 155 -8.15 -16.70 1.64
CA LEU A 155 -9.03 -17.46 0.78
C LEU A 155 -9.23 -18.90 1.28
N ASN A 156 -10.36 -19.50 0.91
CA ASN A 156 -10.60 -20.93 1.17
C ASN A 156 -9.62 -21.86 0.43
N THR A 157 -8.85 -21.35 -0.53
CA THR A 157 -7.76 -22.04 -1.23
C THR A 157 -6.46 -22.10 -0.40
N GLY A 158 -6.38 -21.36 0.72
CA GLY A 158 -5.21 -21.26 1.58
C GLY A 158 -4.29 -20.06 1.26
N GLU A 159 -4.57 -19.32 0.21
CA GLU A 159 -3.82 -18.11 -0.16
C GLU A 159 -4.14 -16.95 0.77
N ILE A 160 -3.12 -16.15 1.08
CA ILE A 160 -3.24 -14.97 1.96
C ILE A 160 -2.62 -13.77 1.27
N LEU A 161 -3.28 -12.61 1.36
CA LEU A 161 -2.74 -11.32 0.93
C LEU A 161 -2.90 -10.30 2.07
N TYR A 162 -1.88 -9.47 2.23
CA TYR A 162 -1.87 -8.36 3.19
C TYR A 162 -2.02 -7.02 2.48
N GLY A 163 -2.67 -6.06 3.13
CA GLY A 163 -2.77 -4.68 2.68
C GLY A 163 -2.43 -3.72 3.80
N VAL A 164 -1.51 -2.80 3.53
CA VAL A 164 -1.05 -1.78 4.48
C VAL A 164 -1.92 -0.52 4.39
N ASN A 165 -2.30 -0.11 3.19
CA ASN A 165 -3.24 0.98 2.94
C ASN A 165 -4.65 0.46 2.75
N ASP A 166 -4.84 -0.36 1.73
CA ASP A 166 -6.17 -0.85 1.36
C ASP A 166 -6.11 -2.19 0.60
N LEU A 167 -7.26 -2.88 0.59
CA LEU A 167 -7.55 -3.99 -0.29
C LEU A 167 -8.67 -3.58 -1.25
N PHE A 168 -8.48 -3.85 -2.54
CA PHE A 168 -9.55 -3.82 -3.51
C PHE A 168 -10.04 -5.23 -3.80
N ILE A 169 -11.36 -5.44 -3.81
CA ILE A 169 -12.01 -6.70 -4.17
C ILE A 169 -13.03 -6.40 -5.27
N GLY A 170 -12.84 -6.97 -6.45
CA GLY A 170 -13.74 -6.73 -7.57
C GLY A 170 -13.24 -7.30 -8.89
N PRO A 171 -13.81 -6.88 -10.03
CA PRO A 171 -13.35 -7.32 -11.33
C PRO A 171 -12.09 -6.54 -11.75
N ARG A 172 -11.27 -7.17 -12.57
CA ARG A 172 -10.09 -6.55 -13.21
C ARG A 172 -10.47 -5.55 -14.31
N SER A 173 -11.69 -5.61 -14.79
CA SER A 173 -12.20 -4.79 -15.89
C SER A 173 -13.43 -3.97 -15.45
N HIS A 174 -14.07 -3.27 -16.39
CA HIS A 174 -15.26 -2.43 -16.14
C HIS A 174 -16.56 -3.23 -15.95
N THR A 175 -16.51 -4.54 -15.78
CA THR A 175 -17.68 -5.36 -15.48
C THR A 175 -18.11 -5.23 -14.02
N SER A 176 -19.35 -5.57 -13.70
CA SER A 176 -19.82 -5.54 -12.32
C SER A 176 -19.19 -6.64 -11.49
N ALA A 177 -18.71 -6.27 -10.30
CA ALA A 177 -18.39 -7.22 -9.23
C ALA A 177 -19.67 -7.90 -8.76
N ARG A 178 -19.71 -9.21 -8.82
CA ARG A 178 -20.82 -10.02 -8.29
C ARG A 178 -20.32 -10.92 -7.18
N TYR A 179 -20.95 -10.83 -6.02
CA TYR A 179 -20.54 -11.59 -4.84
C TYR A 179 -21.70 -11.66 -3.83
N THR A 180 -21.66 -12.67 -2.97
CA THR A 180 -22.41 -12.67 -1.72
C THR A 180 -21.55 -12.03 -0.65
N ILE A 181 -22.10 -11.05 0.08
CA ILE A 181 -21.46 -10.38 1.21
C ILE A 181 -22.12 -10.82 2.51
N GLN A 182 -21.32 -11.23 3.49
CA GLN A 182 -21.75 -11.52 4.86
C GLN A 182 -20.99 -10.64 5.83
N PHE A 183 -21.72 -9.91 6.66
CA PHE A 183 -21.17 -9.04 7.72
C PHE A 183 -22.03 -9.10 8.96
N GLY A 184 -21.48 -9.63 10.07
CA GLY A 184 -22.25 -10.03 11.23
C GLY A 184 -23.28 -11.10 10.88
N ASP A 185 -24.52 -10.90 11.29
CA ASP A 185 -25.66 -11.82 11.01
C ASP A 185 -26.36 -11.52 9.66
N ARG A 186 -25.90 -10.52 8.92
CA ARG A 186 -26.50 -10.09 7.66
C ARG A 186 -25.76 -10.72 6.49
N CYS A 187 -26.54 -11.18 5.50
CA CYS A 187 -26.01 -11.78 4.28
C CYS A 187 -26.88 -11.36 3.09
N GLU A 188 -26.28 -10.91 2.01
CA GLU A 188 -26.98 -10.49 0.80
C GLU A 188 -26.12 -10.63 -0.46
N ASN A 189 -26.78 -10.74 -1.64
CA ASN A 189 -26.08 -10.72 -2.92
C ASN A 189 -25.90 -9.29 -3.39
N HIS A 190 -24.71 -8.98 -3.87
CA HIS A 190 -24.34 -7.67 -4.41
C HIS A 190 -23.98 -7.71 -5.88
N SER A 191 -24.28 -6.61 -6.55
CA SER A 191 -23.69 -6.17 -7.81
C SER A 191 -23.15 -4.76 -7.59
N SER A 192 -21.88 -4.50 -7.89
CA SER A 192 -21.22 -3.23 -7.57
C SER A 192 -19.97 -3.01 -8.44
N SER A 193 -19.26 -1.90 -8.25
CA SER A 193 -17.92 -1.71 -8.83
C SER A 193 -16.79 -2.24 -7.91
N GLY A 194 -17.13 -3.12 -6.97
CA GLY A 194 -16.20 -3.73 -6.03
C GLY A 194 -16.23 -3.14 -4.63
N ILE A 195 -15.34 -3.60 -3.78
CA ILE A 195 -15.22 -3.22 -2.38
C ILE A 195 -13.81 -2.70 -2.10
N ILE A 196 -13.72 -1.64 -1.32
CA ILE A 196 -12.47 -1.18 -0.72
C ILE A 196 -12.49 -1.50 0.76
N VAL A 197 -11.44 -2.10 1.26
CA VAL A 197 -11.19 -2.28 2.71
C VAL A 197 -9.97 -1.45 3.07
N SER A 198 -10.13 -0.50 3.98
CA SER A 198 -9.09 0.44 4.36
C SER A 198 -8.59 0.21 5.77
N THR A 199 -7.28 0.33 5.95
CA THR A 199 -6.60 0.44 7.24
C THR A 199 -6.59 1.89 7.74
N GLY A 200 -6.09 2.13 8.94
CA GLY A 200 -5.86 3.49 9.46
C GLY A 200 -4.90 4.29 8.59
N LEU A 201 -3.84 3.65 8.09
CA LEU A 201 -2.87 4.29 7.20
C LEU A 201 -3.50 4.69 5.87
N GLY A 202 -4.27 3.79 5.25
CA GLY A 202 -4.97 4.03 3.98
C GLY A 202 -6.15 5.00 4.09
N SER A 203 -6.58 5.35 5.31
CA SER A 203 -7.78 6.16 5.53
C SER A 203 -7.71 7.58 4.95
N THR A 204 -6.52 8.07 4.66
CA THR A 204 -6.28 9.39 4.05
C THR A 204 -6.20 9.35 2.51
N GLY A 205 -6.15 8.15 1.93
CA GLY A 205 -6.04 7.90 0.49
C GLY A 205 -7.39 7.61 -0.19
N TRP A 206 -7.48 6.46 -0.83
CA TRP A 206 -8.66 6.04 -1.62
C TRP A 206 -9.95 6.04 -0.81
N PHE A 207 -9.91 5.53 0.43
CA PHE A 207 -11.06 5.53 1.31
C PHE A 207 -11.63 6.95 1.55
N ARG A 208 -10.76 7.94 1.78
CA ARG A 208 -11.18 9.35 1.91
C ARG A 208 -11.88 9.86 0.66
N SER A 209 -11.39 9.49 -0.51
CA SER A 209 -12.01 9.87 -1.81
C SER A 209 -13.41 9.31 -1.95
N ILE A 210 -13.64 8.06 -1.54
CA ILE A 210 -14.97 7.43 -1.55
C ILE A 210 -15.93 8.19 -0.63
N ILE A 211 -15.50 8.47 0.59
CA ILE A 211 -16.32 9.23 1.56
C ILE A 211 -16.62 10.63 1.03
N ALA A 212 -15.64 11.31 0.45
CA ALA A 212 -15.82 12.64 -0.13
C ALA A 212 -16.87 12.62 -1.26
N GLY A 213 -16.77 11.66 -2.17
CA GLY A 213 -17.73 11.48 -3.27
C GLY A 213 -19.15 11.21 -2.76
N ALA A 214 -19.31 10.25 -1.83
CA ALA A 214 -20.60 9.92 -1.23
C ALA A 214 -21.26 11.12 -0.53
N MET A 215 -20.47 11.88 0.24
CA MET A 215 -20.96 13.09 0.93
C MET A 215 -21.30 14.20 -0.04
N GLY A 216 -20.52 14.39 -1.12
CA GLY A 216 -20.82 15.38 -2.17
C GLY A 216 -22.17 15.11 -2.83
N ILE A 217 -22.42 13.87 -3.23
CA ILE A 217 -23.69 13.43 -3.81
C ILE A 217 -24.85 13.65 -2.83
N ALA A 218 -24.70 13.16 -1.58
CA ALA A 218 -25.74 13.29 -0.56
C ALA A 218 -26.05 14.76 -0.21
N SER A 219 -25.04 15.63 -0.17
CA SER A 219 -25.20 17.07 0.06
C SER A 219 -25.95 17.74 -1.08
N SER A 220 -25.58 17.43 -2.33
CA SER A 220 -26.23 17.97 -3.52
C SER A 220 -27.71 17.58 -3.62
N LEU A 221 -28.03 16.32 -3.33
CA LEU A 221 -29.41 15.81 -3.37
C LEU A 221 -30.28 16.32 -2.21
N SER A 222 -29.69 16.50 -1.01
CA SER A 222 -30.46 16.94 0.18
C SER A 222 -30.54 18.46 0.34
N GLY A 223 -29.83 19.25 -0.47
CA GLY A 223 -29.69 20.71 -0.30
C GLY A 223 -29.00 21.15 0.99
N ARG A 224 -28.44 20.21 1.77
CA ARG A 224 -27.76 20.46 3.05
C ARG A 224 -26.25 20.26 2.87
N GLN A 225 -25.47 21.34 2.99
CA GLN A 225 -24.00 21.20 3.04
C GLN A 225 -23.59 20.43 4.32
N ARG A 226 -23.11 19.23 4.14
CA ARG A 226 -22.40 18.47 5.19
C ARG A 226 -20.90 18.72 5.00
N LYS A 227 -20.27 19.44 5.92
CA LYS A 227 -18.80 19.56 5.94
C LYS A 227 -18.21 18.18 6.19
N ILE A 228 -17.25 17.81 5.33
CA ILE A 228 -16.36 16.68 5.62
C ILE A 228 -15.52 17.14 6.81
N SER A 229 -15.81 16.62 8.01
CA SER A 229 -14.86 16.80 9.11
C SER A 229 -13.55 16.11 8.68
N GLN A 230 -12.42 16.79 8.84
CA GLN A 230 -11.08 16.23 8.59
C GLN A 230 -10.77 15.02 9.50
N GLU A 231 -11.60 14.79 10.50
CA GLU A 231 -11.50 13.78 11.58
C GLU A 231 -11.91 12.35 11.19
N ARG A 232 -12.10 12.03 9.91
CA ARG A 232 -12.45 10.65 9.51
C ARG A 232 -11.26 9.77 9.13
N SER A 233 -10.04 10.27 9.25
CA SER A 233 -8.87 9.40 9.35
C SER A 233 -8.87 8.75 10.74
N PHE A 234 -8.56 7.48 10.81
CA PHE A 234 -8.41 6.78 12.08
C PHE A 234 -6.96 6.37 12.30
N ASN A 235 -6.61 6.05 13.54
CA ASN A 235 -5.22 5.81 13.93
C ASN A 235 -4.60 4.65 13.13
N TRP A 236 -3.31 4.75 12.84
CA TRP A 236 -2.56 3.73 12.11
C TRP A 236 -2.53 2.39 12.84
N ASP A 237 -2.54 2.41 14.16
CA ASP A 237 -2.53 1.26 15.07
C ASP A 237 -3.93 0.77 15.48
N ALA A 238 -4.98 1.32 14.87
CA ALA A 238 -6.36 0.97 15.19
C ALA A 238 -6.65 -0.52 14.96
N ASN A 239 -7.15 -1.23 15.95
CA ASN A 239 -7.46 -2.67 15.86
C ASN A 239 -8.74 -2.96 15.06
N TYR A 240 -8.96 -2.23 13.97
CA TYR A 240 -10.09 -2.40 13.06
C TYR A 240 -9.79 -1.83 11.67
N LEU A 241 -10.61 -2.23 10.71
CA LEU A 241 -10.62 -1.72 9.34
C LEU A 241 -12.01 -1.18 9.03
N TYR A 242 -12.12 -0.35 7.99
CA TYR A 242 -13.41 -0.03 7.38
C TYR A 242 -13.49 -0.62 5.99
N PHE A 243 -14.70 -1.10 5.62
CA PHE A 243 -14.99 -1.40 4.22
C PHE A 243 -16.04 -0.46 3.66
N SER A 244 -16.00 -0.24 2.36
CA SER A 244 -17.03 0.47 1.59
C SER A 244 -17.26 -0.25 0.26
N VAL A 245 -18.53 -0.53 -0.05
CA VAL A 245 -18.95 -1.02 -1.35
C VAL A 245 -19.01 0.18 -2.31
N ARG A 246 -18.41 0.03 -3.49
CA ARG A 246 -18.41 1.07 -4.53
C ARG A 246 -19.61 0.88 -5.45
N GLU A 247 -20.30 1.97 -5.74
CA GLU A 247 -21.43 2.04 -6.69
C GLU A 247 -22.35 0.79 -6.58
N PRO A 248 -22.97 0.51 -5.41
CA PRO A 248 -23.84 -0.63 -5.23
C PRO A 248 -25.08 -0.50 -6.11
N TRP A 249 -25.43 -1.59 -6.81
CA TRP A 249 -26.56 -1.63 -7.74
C TRP A 249 -27.68 -2.50 -7.15
N PRO A 250 -28.74 -1.91 -6.55
CA PRO A 250 -29.93 -2.64 -6.12
C PRO A 250 -30.76 -3.08 -7.31
N SER A 251 -31.18 -4.36 -7.32
CA SER A 251 -32.01 -4.94 -8.36
C SER A 251 -32.93 -6.01 -7.79
N LYS A 252 -33.65 -6.76 -8.66
CA LYS A 252 -34.46 -7.90 -8.21
C LYS A 252 -33.62 -9.05 -7.61
N THR A 253 -32.32 -9.10 -7.90
CA THR A 253 -31.40 -10.18 -7.50
C THR A 253 -30.23 -9.72 -6.66
N SER A 254 -30.11 -8.43 -6.42
CA SER A 254 -29.03 -7.82 -5.62
C SER A 254 -29.60 -6.78 -4.66
N ALA A 255 -29.11 -6.79 -3.44
CA ALA A 255 -29.41 -5.79 -2.41
C ALA A 255 -28.30 -4.72 -2.34
N ALA A 256 -28.47 -3.70 -1.52
CA ALA A 256 -27.50 -2.62 -1.29
C ALA A 256 -27.60 -2.07 0.14
N GLU A 257 -27.82 -2.94 1.12
CA GLU A 257 -27.92 -2.51 2.53
C GLU A 257 -26.60 -2.64 3.28
N ILE A 258 -25.75 -3.64 2.92
CA ILE A 258 -24.42 -3.84 3.52
C ILE A 258 -23.38 -3.06 2.70
N THR A 259 -23.42 -1.73 2.71
CA THR A 259 -22.53 -0.89 1.89
C THR A 259 -21.31 -0.36 2.62
N PHE A 260 -21.34 -0.38 3.94
CA PHE A 260 -20.28 0.15 4.79
C PHE A 260 -20.26 -0.57 6.13
N GLY A 261 -19.07 -0.77 6.71
CA GLY A 261 -18.95 -1.38 8.03
C GLY A 261 -17.55 -1.36 8.61
N LYS A 262 -17.47 -1.65 9.91
CA LYS A 262 -16.23 -1.71 10.69
C LYS A 262 -15.86 -3.16 10.95
N ILE A 263 -14.79 -3.62 10.29
CA ILE A 263 -14.24 -4.96 10.44
C ILE A 263 -13.36 -5.01 11.70
N THR A 264 -13.53 -6.04 12.51
CA THR A 264 -12.69 -6.35 13.66
C THR A 264 -12.32 -7.83 13.66
N ALA A 265 -11.44 -8.26 14.56
CA ALA A 265 -11.10 -9.69 14.69
C ALA A 265 -12.35 -10.56 14.98
N ASN A 266 -13.34 -10.01 15.71
CA ASN A 266 -14.59 -10.72 16.06
C ASN A 266 -15.71 -10.55 15.02
N THR A 267 -15.57 -9.61 14.08
CA THR A 267 -16.58 -9.32 13.06
C THR A 267 -15.87 -9.21 11.71
N PRO A 268 -15.40 -10.33 11.14
CA PRO A 268 -14.76 -10.35 9.81
C PRO A 268 -15.80 -10.06 8.72
N LEU A 269 -15.31 -9.49 7.61
CA LEU A 269 -16.07 -9.42 6.36
C LEU A 269 -15.83 -10.70 5.57
N LYS A 270 -16.90 -11.40 5.18
CA LYS A 270 -16.82 -12.60 4.33
C LYS A 270 -17.48 -12.34 2.99
N LEU A 271 -16.82 -12.77 1.95
CA LEU A 271 -17.27 -12.61 0.56
C LEU A 271 -17.18 -13.94 -0.17
N VAL A 272 -18.23 -14.29 -0.89
CA VAL A 272 -18.21 -15.42 -1.84
C VAL A 272 -18.34 -14.85 -3.24
N SER A 273 -17.37 -15.09 -4.09
CA SER A 273 -17.40 -14.61 -5.47
C SER A 273 -18.46 -15.32 -6.30
N LEU A 274 -19.20 -14.53 -7.08
CA LEU A 274 -20.12 -14.97 -8.12
C LEU A 274 -19.62 -14.53 -9.52
N MET A 275 -18.37 -14.06 -9.62
CA MET A 275 -17.75 -13.65 -10.89
C MET A 275 -17.15 -14.89 -11.58
N PRO A 276 -17.62 -15.26 -12.78
CA PRO A 276 -17.12 -16.47 -13.45
C PRO A 276 -15.62 -16.38 -13.79
N GLU A 277 -15.13 -15.16 -14.07
CA GLU A 277 -13.75 -14.86 -14.45
C GLU A 277 -13.38 -13.42 -14.06
N ASN A 278 -12.09 -13.09 -14.12
CA ASN A 278 -11.55 -11.74 -13.90
C ASN A 278 -11.84 -11.15 -12.51
N GLY A 279 -12.32 -11.93 -11.55
CA GLY A 279 -12.38 -11.52 -10.17
C GLY A 279 -10.98 -11.48 -9.54
N VAL A 280 -10.66 -10.40 -8.85
CA VAL A 280 -9.34 -10.18 -8.24
C VAL A 280 -9.47 -9.56 -6.85
N ILE A 281 -8.45 -9.81 -6.03
CA ILE A 281 -8.17 -9.07 -4.80
C ILE A 281 -6.73 -8.60 -4.89
N PHE A 282 -6.50 -7.29 -4.86
CA PHE A 282 -5.15 -6.72 -4.79
C PHE A 282 -5.03 -5.72 -3.65
N SER A 283 -3.81 -5.36 -3.26
CA SER A 283 -3.52 -4.48 -2.15
C SER A 283 -2.61 -3.33 -2.54
N ASP A 284 -2.79 -2.18 -1.89
CA ASP A 284 -1.89 -1.03 -1.95
C ASP A 284 -1.62 -0.51 -3.37
N GLY A 285 -2.60 -0.67 -4.28
CA GLY A 285 -2.48 -0.26 -5.68
C GLY A 285 -1.51 -1.08 -6.53
N ILE A 286 -1.09 -2.27 -6.08
CA ILE A 286 -0.14 -3.14 -6.81
C ILE A 286 -0.92 -4.24 -7.53
N GLU A 287 -1.28 -3.97 -8.77
CA GLU A 287 -2.08 -4.91 -9.58
C GLU A 287 -1.40 -6.26 -9.89
N PRO A 288 -0.08 -6.36 -10.12
CA PRO A 288 0.55 -7.65 -10.40
C PRO A 288 0.53 -8.63 -9.21
N ASP A 289 0.45 -8.12 -7.98
CA ASP A 289 0.41 -8.91 -6.74
C ASP A 289 -1.05 -9.09 -6.32
N TYR A 290 -1.80 -9.94 -7.01
CA TYR A 290 -3.23 -10.17 -6.77
C TYR A 290 -3.55 -11.63 -6.51
N LEU A 291 -4.63 -11.87 -5.76
CA LEU A 291 -5.28 -13.18 -5.65
C LEU A 291 -6.43 -13.27 -6.64
N GLN A 292 -6.61 -14.44 -7.23
CA GLN A 292 -7.80 -14.73 -8.04
C GLN A 292 -9.04 -14.87 -7.14
N PHE A 293 -10.11 -14.18 -7.50
CA PHE A 293 -11.36 -14.19 -6.77
C PHE A 293 -12.52 -14.52 -7.69
N ASN A 294 -12.47 -15.71 -8.29
CA ASN A 294 -13.49 -16.20 -9.21
C ASN A 294 -14.58 -16.98 -8.47
N SER A 295 -15.65 -17.33 -9.18
CA SER A 295 -16.85 -17.98 -8.65
C SER A 295 -16.53 -19.18 -7.75
N GLY A 296 -17.15 -19.20 -6.57
CA GLY A 296 -16.94 -20.21 -5.55
C GLY A 296 -15.79 -19.94 -4.58
N THR A 297 -14.94 -18.95 -4.86
CA THR A 297 -13.89 -18.53 -3.92
C THR A 297 -14.51 -17.77 -2.74
N LEU A 298 -14.19 -18.21 -1.53
CA LEU A 298 -14.54 -17.51 -0.29
C LEU A 298 -13.34 -16.73 0.21
N ALA A 299 -13.52 -15.44 0.44
CA ALA A 299 -12.54 -14.55 1.05
C ALA A 299 -13.02 -14.13 2.43
N THR A 300 -12.15 -14.26 3.44
CA THR A 300 -12.36 -13.75 4.79
C THR A 300 -11.39 -12.61 5.05
N ILE A 301 -11.92 -11.43 5.31
CA ILE A 301 -11.13 -10.21 5.54
C ILE A 301 -11.18 -9.84 7.02
N THR A 302 -10.02 -9.63 7.62
CA THR A 302 -9.85 -9.28 9.03
C THR A 302 -8.61 -8.42 9.26
N VAL A 303 -8.40 -7.99 10.50
CA VAL A 303 -7.12 -7.41 10.94
C VAL A 303 -6.08 -8.53 11.00
N ALA A 304 -4.90 -8.28 10.45
CA ALA A 304 -3.79 -9.23 10.54
C ALA A 304 -3.31 -9.43 11.97
N GLY A 305 -2.75 -10.59 12.27
CA GLY A 305 -2.14 -10.88 13.57
C GLY A 305 -0.77 -10.21 13.78
N LYS A 306 -0.20 -9.59 12.71
CA LYS A 306 1.07 -8.83 12.73
C LYS A 306 0.80 -7.33 12.59
N LYS A 307 1.75 -6.50 13.03
CA LYS A 307 1.70 -5.04 12.96
C LYS A 307 3.01 -4.48 12.44
#